data_a7b5cb8498f7b8b4b9513fc290c5de1f
#
_entry.id   a7b5cb8498f7b8b4b9513fc290c5de1f
#
_cell.length_a   1.000
_cell.length_b   1.000
_cell.length_c   1.000
_cell.angle_alpha   90.00
_cell.angle_beta   90.00
_cell.angle_gamma   90.00
#
_symmetry.space_group_name_H-M   'P 1'
#
loop_
_entity.id
_entity.type
_entity.pdbx_description
1 polymer ?
#
loop_
_entity_poly.entity_id
_entity_poly.type
_entity_poly.pdbx_seq_one_letter_code
_entity_poly.pdbx_strand_id
1 'polypeptide(L)'
;MSIALLQEKIRARKTPLALVLGPEADKLPARITKNFTDMYGPGDMAQAEALRYHGSQLISQTAPLLPAVVLRAERYLRYGFMGMDVLANLVNMAKAQGLYTIVDARTAFPAVYVEGGIRADGVTVTPYPGSDVCRVGEDKSVFAAVRTGNPSAPEIQNLLSGDRRLYLAAADQMVRHGAALMAETDYVLDVKELRSRAPKAFLLLLGCDGENALPAFDDYGRGTLIADTALQYADADAVQAAVRQLKQLVTVL
;
A
#
# COMPACT_ATOMS: atom_id res chain seq x y z
N MET A 1 -7.65 11.92 -11.40
CA MET A 1 -7.75 12.88 -10.25
C MET A 1 -7.33 12.28 -8.90
N SER A 2 -7.51 10.99 -8.66
CA SER A 2 -7.16 10.38 -7.35
C SER A 2 -5.66 10.39 -7.03
N ILE A 3 -4.76 10.14 -7.99
CA ILE A 3 -3.29 10.26 -7.77
C ILE A 3 -2.90 11.72 -7.45
N ALA A 4 -3.51 12.71 -8.07
CA ALA A 4 -3.25 14.12 -7.74
C ALA A 4 -3.61 14.42 -6.27
N LEU A 5 -4.73 13.88 -5.78
CA LEU A 5 -5.11 14.01 -4.36
C LEU A 5 -4.06 13.38 -3.44
N LEU A 6 -3.53 12.20 -3.80
CA LEU A 6 -2.45 11.56 -3.03
C LEU A 6 -1.19 12.44 -3.01
N GLN A 7 -0.80 13.00 -4.15
CA GLN A 7 0.34 13.91 -4.26
C GLN A 7 0.15 15.20 -3.43
N GLU A 8 -1.07 15.75 -3.37
CA GLU A 8 -1.40 16.88 -2.51
C GLU A 8 -1.25 16.53 -1.03
N LYS A 9 -1.69 15.34 -0.61
CA LYS A 9 -1.51 14.87 0.76
C LYS A 9 -0.03 14.65 1.11
N ILE A 10 0.76 14.09 0.19
CA ILE A 10 2.22 13.95 0.34
C ILE A 10 2.85 15.33 0.55
N ARG A 11 2.47 16.32 -0.28
CA ARG A 11 2.94 17.70 -0.14
C ARG A 11 2.53 18.34 1.19
N ALA A 12 1.29 18.16 1.61
CA ALA A 12 0.78 18.72 2.86
C ALA A 12 1.46 18.13 4.09
N ARG A 13 1.76 16.84 4.09
CA ARG A 13 2.49 16.15 5.18
C ARG A 13 4.01 16.28 5.07
N LYS A 14 4.51 16.72 3.91
CA LYS A 14 5.94 16.80 3.59
C LYS A 14 6.67 15.47 3.82
N THR A 15 6.02 14.37 3.50
CA THR A 15 6.60 13.02 3.59
C THR A 15 5.88 12.08 2.63
N PRO A 16 6.63 11.25 1.88
CA PRO A 16 6.07 10.21 1.01
C PRO A 16 5.96 8.85 1.72
N LEU A 17 5.86 8.83 3.05
CA LEU A 17 5.74 7.60 3.84
C LEU A 17 4.27 7.26 4.09
N ALA A 18 3.89 6.01 3.88
CA ALA A 18 2.58 5.47 4.23
C ALA A 18 2.67 4.42 5.33
N LEU A 19 1.63 4.35 6.16
CA LEU A 19 1.43 3.22 7.05
C LEU A 19 0.97 1.99 6.26
N VAL A 20 1.54 0.82 6.54
CA VAL A 20 0.98 -0.46 6.09
C VAL A 20 0.17 -1.07 7.23
N LEU A 21 -1.01 -1.57 6.95
CA LEU A 21 -1.85 -2.31 7.88
C LEU A 21 -2.26 -3.65 7.30
N GLY A 22 -2.03 -4.68 8.05
CA GLY A 22 -2.28 -6.09 7.77
C GLY A 22 -1.35 -6.93 8.62
N PRO A 23 -1.29 -6.64 9.97
CA PRO A 23 -0.44 -7.41 10.85
C PRO A 23 -0.97 -8.84 10.98
N GLU A 24 -0.10 -9.76 11.33
CA GLU A 24 -0.48 -11.09 11.75
C GLU A 24 -0.97 -11.01 13.20
N ALA A 25 -2.12 -11.59 13.49
CA ALA A 25 -2.75 -11.45 14.81
C ALA A 25 -1.91 -12.02 15.95
N ASP A 26 -1.12 -13.07 15.67
CA ASP A 26 -0.19 -13.69 16.62
C ASP A 26 1.07 -12.84 16.91
N LYS A 27 1.35 -11.85 16.06
CA LYS A 27 2.45 -10.89 16.26
C LYS A 27 2.00 -9.59 16.95
N LEU A 28 0.71 -9.44 17.21
CA LEU A 28 0.21 -8.31 17.97
C LEU A 28 0.69 -8.37 19.44
N PRO A 29 0.76 -7.23 20.14
CA PRO A 29 1.07 -7.23 21.56
C PRO A 29 0.17 -8.20 22.33
N ALA A 30 0.77 -9.09 23.14
CA ALA A 30 0.06 -10.16 23.86
C ALA A 30 -1.12 -9.64 24.71
N ARG A 31 -1.04 -8.40 25.22
CA ARG A 31 -2.12 -7.75 25.94
C ARG A 31 -3.37 -7.58 25.08
N ILE A 32 -3.19 -7.22 23.79
CA ILE A 32 -4.32 -7.01 22.87
C ILE A 32 -4.97 -8.36 22.57
N THR A 33 -4.19 -9.34 22.12
CA THR A 33 -4.71 -10.66 21.76
C THR A 33 -5.40 -11.34 22.93
N LYS A 34 -4.81 -11.27 24.14
CA LYS A 34 -5.40 -11.81 25.36
C LYS A 34 -6.74 -11.17 25.69
N ASN A 35 -6.85 -9.83 25.68
CA ASN A 35 -8.09 -9.14 26.01
C ASN A 35 -9.26 -9.57 25.11
N PHE A 36 -9.00 -9.71 23.80
CA PHE A 36 -10.06 -10.12 22.89
C PHE A 36 -10.35 -11.63 22.96
N THR A 37 -9.35 -12.47 23.26
CA THR A 37 -9.58 -13.89 23.55
C THR A 37 -10.41 -14.09 24.84
N ASP A 38 -10.13 -13.32 25.87
CA ASP A 38 -10.91 -13.38 27.15
C ASP A 38 -12.36 -12.92 26.93
N MET A 39 -12.60 -11.99 26.00
CA MET A 39 -13.92 -11.42 25.70
C MET A 39 -14.78 -12.30 24.78
N TYR A 40 -14.19 -12.83 23.72
CA TYR A 40 -14.90 -13.54 22.64
C TYR A 40 -14.60 -15.04 22.57
N GLY A 41 -13.71 -15.55 23.42
CA GLY A 41 -13.16 -16.90 23.31
C GLY A 41 -12.08 -17.00 22.22
N PRO A 42 -11.35 -18.14 22.16
CA PRO A 42 -10.35 -18.35 21.12
C PRO A 42 -11.01 -18.58 19.75
N GLY A 43 -10.58 -17.86 18.71
CA GLY A 43 -11.10 -18.02 17.35
C GLY A 43 -10.98 -16.76 16.50
N ASP A 44 -11.53 -16.84 15.29
CA ASP A 44 -11.44 -15.79 14.27
C ASP A 44 -12.06 -14.46 14.71
N MET A 45 -13.12 -14.51 15.51
CA MET A 45 -13.77 -13.30 16.05
C MET A 45 -12.80 -12.50 16.93
N ALA A 46 -12.15 -13.16 17.88
CA ALA A 46 -11.18 -12.51 18.77
C ALA A 46 -9.99 -11.93 17.97
N GLN A 47 -9.52 -12.65 16.97
CA GLN A 47 -8.41 -12.20 16.12
C GLN A 47 -8.81 -11.01 15.24
N ALA A 48 -9.98 -11.05 14.61
CA ALA A 48 -10.49 -9.94 13.80
C ALA A 48 -10.68 -8.67 14.64
N GLU A 49 -11.25 -8.78 15.84
CA GLU A 49 -11.44 -7.64 16.75
C GLU A 49 -10.11 -7.09 17.30
N ALA A 50 -9.13 -7.95 17.56
CA ALA A 50 -7.78 -7.53 17.92
C ALA A 50 -7.13 -6.71 16.79
N LEU A 51 -7.29 -7.15 15.53
CA LEU A 51 -6.82 -6.42 14.34
C LEU A 51 -7.55 -5.08 14.18
N ARG A 52 -8.87 -5.04 14.39
CA ARG A 52 -9.67 -3.81 14.36
C ARG A 52 -9.15 -2.80 15.38
N TYR A 53 -9.01 -3.24 16.62
CA TYR A 53 -8.55 -2.38 17.71
C TYR A 53 -7.14 -1.82 17.42
N HIS A 54 -6.19 -2.70 17.08
CA HIS A 54 -4.82 -2.31 16.80
C HIS A 54 -4.74 -1.34 15.61
N GLY A 55 -5.38 -1.66 14.49
CA GLY A 55 -5.41 -0.81 13.31
C GLY A 55 -6.04 0.56 13.59
N SER A 56 -7.13 0.59 14.37
CA SER A 56 -7.79 1.85 14.76
C SER A 56 -6.87 2.74 15.60
N GLN A 57 -6.14 2.16 16.55
CA GLN A 57 -5.17 2.91 17.36
C GLN A 57 -4.04 3.51 16.49
N LEU A 58 -3.46 2.69 15.62
CA LEU A 58 -2.39 3.16 14.72
C LEU A 58 -2.88 4.26 13.78
N ILE A 59 -4.04 4.10 13.15
CA ILE A 59 -4.62 5.14 12.29
C ILE A 59 -4.78 6.44 13.08
N SER A 60 -5.40 6.40 14.27
CA SER A 60 -5.62 7.60 15.07
C SER A 60 -4.34 8.32 15.44
N GLN A 61 -3.31 7.58 15.80
CA GLN A 61 -2.03 8.14 16.23
C GLN A 61 -1.19 8.67 15.08
N THR A 62 -1.29 8.07 13.88
CA THR A 62 -0.38 8.37 12.77
C THR A 62 -1.00 9.20 11.65
N ALA A 63 -2.32 9.34 11.59
CA ALA A 63 -2.99 10.15 10.57
C ALA A 63 -2.52 11.62 10.49
N PRO A 64 -2.16 12.29 11.60
CA PRO A 64 -1.57 13.63 11.51
C PRO A 64 -0.19 13.66 10.85
N LEU A 65 0.53 12.55 10.82
CA LEU A 65 1.92 12.44 10.39
C LEU A 65 2.05 11.99 8.93
N LEU A 66 1.11 11.17 8.44
CA LEU A 66 1.22 10.43 7.19
C LEU A 66 0.19 10.90 6.13
N PRO A 67 0.49 10.79 4.84
CA PRO A 67 -0.43 11.09 3.75
C PRO A 67 -1.41 9.95 3.44
N ALA A 68 -1.03 8.71 3.70
CA ALA A 68 -1.75 7.53 3.23
C ALA A 68 -1.60 6.32 4.15
N VAL A 69 -2.52 5.37 3.99
CA VAL A 69 -2.46 4.02 4.56
C VAL A 69 -2.67 2.98 3.46
N VAL A 70 -1.91 1.90 3.51
CA VAL A 70 -2.05 0.72 2.65
C VAL A 70 -2.56 -0.44 3.51
N LEU A 71 -3.75 -0.97 3.19
CA LEU A 71 -4.36 -2.09 3.92
C LEU A 71 -4.22 -3.37 3.09
N ARG A 72 -3.57 -4.38 3.64
CA ARG A 72 -3.34 -5.66 2.95
C ARG A 72 -4.58 -6.56 3.06
N ALA A 73 -5.36 -6.64 1.98
CA ALA A 73 -6.67 -7.31 1.98
C ALA A 73 -6.59 -8.78 2.43
N GLU A 74 -5.57 -9.54 1.99
CA GLU A 74 -5.43 -10.96 2.33
C GLU A 74 -5.32 -11.23 3.84
N ARG A 75 -4.80 -10.25 4.59
CA ARG A 75 -4.64 -10.36 6.06
C ARG A 75 -5.97 -10.31 6.79
N TYR A 76 -6.94 -9.63 6.23
CA TYR A 76 -8.30 -9.53 6.76
C TYR A 76 -9.21 -10.62 6.19
N LEU A 77 -9.13 -10.88 4.89
CA LEU A 77 -9.95 -11.88 4.20
C LEU A 77 -9.84 -13.29 4.81
N ARG A 78 -8.70 -13.64 5.41
CA ARG A 78 -8.53 -14.93 6.10
C ARG A 78 -9.53 -15.16 7.25
N TYR A 79 -10.14 -14.12 7.78
CA TYR A 79 -11.17 -14.19 8.83
C TYR A 79 -12.60 -14.09 8.27
N GLY A 80 -12.79 -14.35 6.96
CA GLY A 80 -14.08 -14.33 6.30
C GLY A 80 -14.78 -12.96 6.37
N PHE A 81 -16.10 -12.97 6.58
CA PHE A 81 -16.90 -11.74 6.60
C PHE A 81 -16.51 -10.80 7.77
N MET A 82 -16.07 -11.33 8.91
CA MET A 82 -15.61 -10.52 10.04
C MET A 82 -14.38 -9.71 9.67
N GLY A 83 -13.41 -10.33 9.00
CA GLY A 83 -12.24 -9.62 8.51
C GLY A 83 -12.56 -8.61 7.42
N MET A 84 -13.53 -8.90 6.54
CA MET A 84 -14.01 -7.92 5.54
C MET A 84 -14.66 -6.70 6.21
N ASP A 85 -15.45 -6.90 7.26
CA ASP A 85 -16.02 -5.81 8.04
C ASP A 85 -14.92 -4.96 8.71
N VAL A 86 -13.91 -5.61 9.29
CA VAL A 86 -12.74 -4.90 9.85
C VAL A 86 -12.03 -4.06 8.79
N LEU A 87 -11.76 -4.63 7.61
CA LEU A 87 -11.14 -3.91 6.50
C LEU A 87 -11.95 -2.67 6.10
N ALA A 88 -13.26 -2.83 5.91
CA ALA A 88 -14.15 -1.72 5.55
C ALA A 88 -14.17 -0.63 6.62
N ASN A 89 -14.24 -1.01 7.90
CA ASN A 89 -14.22 -0.06 9.03
C ASN A 89 -12.90 0.71 9.09
N LEU A 90 -11.76 0.05 8.94
CA LEU A 90 -10.44 0.71 8.95
C LEU A 90 -10.26 1.66 7.76
N VAL A 91 -10.74 1.30 6.57
CA VAL A 91 -10.75 2.20 5.40
C VAL A 91 -11.59 3.44 5.69
N ASN A 92 -12.81 3.28 6.19
CA ASN A 92 -13.69 4.41 6.50
C ASN A 92 -13.09 5.32 7.58
N MET A 93 -12.51 4.75 8.63
CA MET A 93 -11.85 5.49 9.70
C MET A 93 -10.65 6.28 9.17
N ALA A 94 -9.80 5.66 8.36
CA ALA A 94 -8.64 6.32 7.76
C ALA A 94 -9.05 7.51 6.88
N LYS A 95 -10.09 7.34 6.06
CA LYS A 95 -10.66 8.42 5.24
C LYS A 95 -11.20 9.55 6.09
N ALA A 96 -11.95 9.25 7.14
CA ALA A 96 -12.49 10.25 8.07
C ALA A 96 -11.38 11.09 8.75
N GLN A 97 -10.19 10.50 8.92
CA GLN A 97 -9.02 11.18 9.46
C GLN A 97 -8.11 11.83 8.39
N GLY A 98 -8.58 11.86 7.14
CA GLY A 98 -7.91 12.56 6.06
C GLY A 98 -6.77 11.79 5.38
N LEU A 99 -6.57 10.50 5.68
CA LEU A 99 -5.61 9.67 4.97
C LEU A 99 -6.12 9.28 3.57
N TYR A 100 -5.23 9.15 2.62
CA TYR A 100 -5.50 8.46 1.36
C TYR A 100 -5.45 6.95 1.60
N THR A 101 -6.47 6.22 1.17
CA THR A 101 -6.60 4.79 1.46
C THR A 101 -6.30 3.95 0.23
N ILE A 102 -5.38 3.00 0.35
CA ILE A 102 -5.05 2.03 -0.69
C ILE A 102 -5.31 0.64 -0.13
N VAL A 103 -6.06 -0.20 -0.87
CA VAL A 103 -6.21 -1.61 -0.53
C VAL A 103 -5.25 -2.42 -1.39
N ASP A 104 -4.28 -3.10 -0.75
CA ASP A 104 -3.42 -4.06 -1.44
C ASP A 104 -4.13 -5.40 -1.56
N ALA A 105 -4.77 -5.62 -2.73
CA ALA A 105 -5.55 -6.81 -3.05
C ALA A 105 -4.99 -7.58 -4.25
N ARG A 106 -4.14 -6.97 -5.06
CA ARG A 106 -3.58 -7.53 -6.31
C ARG A 106 -4.63 -8.24 -7.15
N THR A 107 -5.80 -7.62 -7.23
CA THR A 107 -7.02 -8.21 -7.78
C THR A 107 -7.14 -8.03 -9.29
N ALA A 108 -7.94 -8.88 -9.94
CA ALA A 108 -8.46 -8.67 -11.28
C ALA A 108 -9.79 -7.88 -11.28
N PHE A 109 -10.38 -7.62 -10.10
CA PHE A 109 -11.70 -7.01 -9.92
C PHE A 109 -11.62 -5.77 -9.02
N PRO A 110 -11.00 -4.67 -9.48
CA PRO A 110 -10.73 -3.48 -8.65
C PRO A 110 -12.00 -2.81 -8.10
N ALA A 111 -13.09 -2.80 -8.86
CA ALA A 111 -14.35 -2.15 -8.47
C ALA A 111 -14.88 -2.65 -7.10
N VAL A 112 -14.64 -3.92 -6.76
CA VAL A 112 -15.04 -4.50 -5.46
C VAL A 112 -14.50 -3.68 -4.28
N TYR A 113 -13.28 -3.17 -4.41
CA TYR A 113 -12.58 -2.47 -3.32
C TYR A 113 -12.75 -0.95 -3.35
N VAL A 114 -12.99 -0.36 -4.52
CA VAL A 114 -13.05 1.10 -4.66
C VAL A 114 -14.45 1.65 -4.90
N GLU A 115 -15.37 0.85 -5.46
CA GLU A 115 -16.75 1.25 -5.78
C GLU A 115 -17.78 0.47 -4.96
N GLY A 116 -17.40 -0.70 -4.41
CA GLY A 116 -18.23 -1.53 -3.55
C GLY A 116 -18.35 -1.02 -2.11
N GLY A 117 -18.56 -1.93 -1.15
CA GLY A 117 -18.77 -1.61 0.26
C GLY A 117 -17.54 -1.04 0.98
N ILE A 118 -16.31 -1.31 0.48
CA ILE A 118 -15.06 -0.85 1.09
C ILE A 118 -14.76 0.61 0.76
N ARG A 119 -14.97 1.03 -0.50
CA ARG A 119 -14.82 2.41 -0.98
C ARG A 119 -13.45 3.05 -0.72
N ALA A 120 -12.36 2.29 -0.89
CA ALA A 120 -11.01 2.83 -0.84
C ALA A 120 -10.77 3.88 -1.95
N ASP A 121 -9.74 4.71 -1.81
CA ASP A 121 -9.36 5.68 -2.84
C ASP A 121 -8.53 5.03 -3.95
N GLY A 122 -7.79 3.97 -3.63
CA GLY A 122 -7.02 3.19 -4.58
C GLY A 122 -6.96 1.71 -4.25
N VAL A 123 -6.58 0.89 -5.23
CA VAL A 123 -6.44 -0.56 -5.09
C VAL A 123 -5.26 -1.07 -5.91
N THR A 124 -4.57 -2.08 -5.41
CA THR A 124 -3.56 -2.78 -6.21
C THR A 124 -4.20 -3.87 -7.07
N VAL A 125 -3.71 -4.01 -8.30
CA VAL A 125 -4.23 -4.98 -9.28
C VAL A 125 -3.11 -5.85 -9.85
N THR A 126 -3.46 -7.06 -10.29
CA THR A 126 -2.58 -7.85 -11.14
C THR A 126 -2.61 -7.32 -12.57
N PRO A 127 -1.46 -7.18 -13.28
CA PRO A 127 -1.44 -6.70 -14.65
C PRO A 127 -1.85 -7.75 -15.71
N TYR A 128 -1.95 -9.03 -15.33
CA TYR A 128 -2.16 -10.13 -16.29
C TYR A 128 -3.49 -10.09 -17.07
N PRO A 129 -4.62 -9.60 -16.52
CA PRO A 129 -5.84 -9.43 -17.32
C PRO A 129 -5.76 -8.29 -18.36
N GLY A 130 -4.65 -7.55 -18.39
CA GLY A 130 -4.49 -6.40 -19.29
C GLY A 130 -5.20 -5.15 -18.77
N SER A 131 -5.57 -4.25 -19.69
CA SER A 131 -6.11 -2.92 -19.35
C SER A 131 -7.50 -2.93 -18.71
N ASP A 132 -8.22 -4.03 -18.74
CA ASP A 132 -9.55 -4.11 -18.12
C ASP A 132 -9.50 -3.84 -16.60
N VAL A 133 -8.38 -4.16 -15.93
CA VAL A 133 -8.17 -3.85 -14.51
C VAL A 133 -8.01 -2.35 -14.22
N CYS A 134 -7.83 -1.51 -15.24
CA CYS A 134 -7.71 -0.07 -15.08
C CYS A 134 -9.07 0.64 -15.09
N ARG A 135 -10.17 -0.07 -15.36
CA ARG A 135 -11.52 0.51 -15.45
C ARG A 135 -12.12 0.69 -14.07
N VAL A 136 -11.92 1.87 -13.51
CA VAL A 136 -12.51 2.33 -12.24
C VAL A 136 -12.98 3.77 -12.39
N GLY A 137 -13.78 4.26 -11.46
CA GLY A 137 -14.24 5.65 -11.45
C GLY A 137 -13.07 6.65 -11.48
N GLU A 138 -13.30 7.82 -12.08
CA GLU A 138 -12.27 8.87 -12.28
C GLU A 138 -11.66 9.40 -10.97
N ASP A 139 -12.39 9.26 -9.87
CA ASP A 139 -11.95 9.63 -8.52
C ASP A 139 -11.13 8.53 -7.84
N LYS A 140 -10.92 7.39 -8.49
CA LYS A 140 -10.20 6.22 -7.99
C LYS A 140 -8.84 6.05 -8.66
N SER A 141 -7.96 5.28 -8.03
CA SER A 141 -6.65 4.93 -8.58
C SER A 141 -6.40 3.44 -8.57
N VAL A 142 -5.72 3.01 -9.61
CA VAL A 142 -5.23 1.64 -9.75
C VAL A 142 -3.71 1.64 -9.68
N PHE A 143 -3.16 0.73 -8.87
CA PHE A 143 -1.73 0.52 -8.73
C PHE A 143 -1.41 -0.90 -9.25
N ALA A 144 -0.79 -1.00 -10.42
CA ALA A 144 -0.46 -2.29 -11.02
C ALA A 144 0.74 -2.92 -10.32
N ALA A 145 0.55 -4.08 -9.69
CA ALA A 145 1.58 -4.86 -9.02
C ALA A 145 2.47 -5.56 -10.07
N VAL A 146 3.43 -4.84 -10.60
CA VAL A 146 4.29 -5.31 -11.70
C VAL A 146 5.51 -6.07 -11.21
N ARG A 147 6.01 -5.75 -10.00
CA ARG A 147 7.16 -6.43 -9.39
C ARG A 147 6.81 -6.84 -7.97
N THR A 148 6.89 -8.13 -7.67
CA THR A 148 6.57 -8.68 -6.35
C THR A 148 7.83 -9.20 -5.65
N GLY A 149 7.82 -9.22 -4.31
CA GLY A 149 8.99 -9.56 -3.47
C GLY A 149 9.12 -11.05 -3.11
N ASN A 150 8.21 -11.91 -3.58
CA ASN A 150 8.27 -13.34 -3.27
C ASN A 150 9.45 -14.03 -3.98
N PRO A 151 10.04 -15.08 -3.39
CA PRO A 151 11.25 -15.72 -3.94
C PRO A 151 11.10 -16.26 -5.37
N SER A 152 9.91 -16.74 -5.76
CA SER A 152 9.63 -17.26 -7.10
C SER A 152 9.20 -16.18 -8.11
N ALA A 153 9.15 -14.91 -7.74
CA ALA A 153 8.82 -13.83 -8.68
C ALA A 153 9.70 -13.83 -9.95
N PRO A 154 11.02 -14.09 -9.87
CA PRO A 154 11.88 -14.14 -11.05
C PRO A 154 11.50 -15.20 -12.09
N GLU A 155 10.85 -16.29 -11.70
CA GLU A 155 10.44 -17.38 -12.62
C GLU A 155 9.53 -16.87 -13.75
N ILE A 156 8.71 -15.87 -13.45
CA ILE A 156 7.77 -15.27 -14.40
C ILE A 156 8.20 -13.83 -14.75
N GLN A 157 8.50 -13.01 -13.75
CA GLN A 157 8.68 -11.58 -13.95
C GLN A 157 10.00 -11.24 -14.67
N ASN A 158 11.00 -12.14 -14.59
CA ASN A 158 12.26 -11.98 -15.32
C ASN A 158 12.28 -12.62 -16.71
N LEU A 159 11.21 -13.32 -17.13
CA LEU A 159 11.09 -13.80 -18.49
C LEU A 159 11.20 -12.64 -19.49
N LEU A 160 11.80 -12.90 -20.65
CA LEU A 160 11.94 -11.89 -21.69
C LEU A 160 10.64 -11.78 -22.52
N SER A 161 10.16 -10.58 -22.68
CA SER A 161 9.11 -10.20 -23.61
C SER A 161 9.70 -9.22 -24.63
N GLY A 162 10.17 -9.75 -25.75
CA GLY A 162 11.02 -9.00 -26.70
C GLY A 162 12.40 -8.72 -26.11
N ASP A 163 12.76 -7.45 -26.01
CA ASP A 163 14.05 -6.95 -25.51
C ASP A 163 14.08 -6.64 -24.01
N ARG A 164 12.98 -6.89 -23.29
CA ARG A 164 12.83 -6.49 -21.88
C ARG A 164 12.22 -7.58 -21.02
N ARG A 165 12.41 -7.46 -19.71
CA ARG A 165 11.78 -8.35 -18.74
C ARG A 165 10.25 -8.15 -18.71
N LEU A 166 9.51 -9.20 -18.43
CA LEU A 166 8.05 -9.20 -18.45
C LEU A 166 7.46 -8.14 -17.52
N TYR A 167 8.03 -7.94 -16.32
CA TYR A 167 7.53 -6.93 -15.39
C TYR A 167 7.64 -5.50 -15.96
N LEU A 168 8.66 -5.20 -16.77
CA LEU A 168 8.81 -3.90 -17.45
C LEU A 168 7.82 -3.76 -18.61
N ALA A 169 7.58 -4.85 -19.36
CA ALA A 169 6.57 -4.85 -20.42
C ALA A 169 5.17 -4.64 -19.84
N ALA A 170 4.87 -5.27 -18.70
CA ALA A 170 3.63 -5.06 -17.96
C ALA A 170 3.52 -3.60 -17.44
N ALA A 171 4.60 -3.05 -16.89
CA ALA A 171 4.63 -1.66 -16.43
C ALA A 171 4.30 -0.67 -17.56
N ASP A 172 4.97 -0.81 -18.73
CA ASP A 172 4.70 0.03 -19.90
C ASP A 172 3.22 -0.03 -20.32
N GLN A 173 2.65 -1.24 -20.33
CA GLN A 173 1.25 -1.43 -20.70
C GLN A 173 0.29 -0.78 -19.71
N MET A 174 0.50 -0.97 -18.42
CA MET A 174 -0.39 -0.41 -17.38
C MET A 174 -0.33 1.12 -17.34
N VAL A 175 0.85 1.71 -17.48
CA VAL A 175 1.00 3.18 -17.52
C VAL A 175 0.28 3.82 -18.71
N ARG A 176 0.28 3.17 -19.88
CA ARG A 176 -0.49 3.64 -21.06
C ARG A 176 -1.99 3.76 -20.80
N HIS A 177 -2.51 2.97 -19.85
CA HIS A 177 -3.91 2.98 -19.44
C HIS A 177 -4.16 3.75 -18.13
N GLY A 178 -3.20 4.61 -17.73
CA GLY A 178 -3.37 5.54 -16.61
C GLY A 178 -3.16 4.92 -15.21
N ALA A 179 -2.70 3.67 -15.11
CA ALA A 179 -2.39 3.07 -13.82
C ALA A 179 -1.10 3.64 -13.24
N ALA A 180 -1.07 3.81 -11.92
CA ALA A 180 0.15 3.88 -11.15
C ALA A 180 0.80 2.48 -11.08
N LEU A 181 2.07 2.41 -10.73
CA LEU A 181 2.79 1.15 -10.58
C LEU A 181 3.01 0.82 -9.11
N MET A 182 2.98 -0.46 -8.80
CA MET A 182 3.36 -0.98 -7.48
C MET A 182 4.50 -1.99 -7.66
N ALA A 183 5.53 -1.83 -6.83
CA ALA A 183 6.61 -2.79 -6.70
C ALA A 183 6.87 -3.13 -5.23
N GLU A 184 7.20 -4.38 -4.98
CA GLU A 184 7.59 -4.93 -3.69
C GLU A 184 9.01 -5.49 -3.86
N THR A 185 10.02 -4.61 -3.77
CA THR A 185 11.41 -4.96 -4.04
C THR A 185 12.37 -4.07 -3.24
N ASP A 186 13.43 -4.69 -2.73
CA ASP A 186 14.58 -4.00 -2.14
C ASP A 186 15.74 -3.84 -3.14
N TYR A 187 15.57 -4.29 -4.38
CA TYR A 187 16.59 -4.17 -5.41
C TYR A 187 16.58 -2.79 -6.05
N VAL A 188 17.56 -1.98 -5.73
CA VAL A 188 17.77 -0.62 -6.28
C VAL A 188 17.72 -0.61 -7.81
N LEU A 189 18.26 -1.64 -8.48
CA LEU A 189 18.25 -1.74 -9.94
C LEU A 189 16.82 -1.87 -10.49
N ASP A 190 15.97 -2.68 -9.88
CA ASP A 190 14.57 -2.84 -10.32
C ASP A 190 13.81 -1.51 -10.18
N VAL A 191 14.03 -0.81 -9.06
CA VAL A 191 13.42 0.51 -8.80
C VAL A 191 13.87 1.54 -9.84
N LYS A 192 15.19 1.59 -10.12
CA LYS A 192 15.78 2.48 -11.12
C LYS A 192 15.24 2.18 -12.53
N GLU A 193 15.13 0.90 -12.91
CA GLU A 193 14.59 0.50 -14.20
C GLU A 193 13.12 0.92 -14.35
N LEU A 194 12.29 0.70 -13.32
CA LEU A 194 10.88 1.12 -13.32
C LEU A 194 10.75 2.64 -13.50
N ARG A 195 11.52 3.44 -12.75
CA ARG A 195 11.50 4.90 -12.89
C ARG A 195 11.99 5.36 -14.25
N SER A 196 13.06 4.76 -14.77
CA SER A 196 13.60 5.09 -16.09
C SER A 196 12.56 4.84 -17.21
N ARG A 197 11.82 3.74 -17.13
CA ARG A 197 10.78 3.37 -18.11
C ARG A 197 9.51 4.19 -17.98
N ALA A 198 9.15 4.54 -16.75
CA ALA A 198 7.92 5.25 -16.44
C ALA A 198 8.21 6.55 -15.65
N PRO A 199 8.92 7.54 -16.27
CA PRO A 199 9.43 8.71 -15.55
C PRO A 199 8.33 9.58 -14.91
N LYS A 200 7.12 9.55 -15.45
CA LYS A 200 5.97 10.32 -14.96
C LYS A 200 4.96 9.49 -14.15
N ALA A 201 5.12 8.17 -14.10
CA ALA A 201 4.19 7.32 -13.37
C ALA A 201 4.37 7.50 -11.86
N PHE A 202 3.27 7.43 -11.13
CA PHE A 202 3.32 7.33 -9.68
C PHE A 202 3.77 5.91 -9.28
N LEU A 203 4.72 5.81 -8.35
CA LEU A 203 5.23 4.53 -7.85
C LEU A 203 4.80 4.32 -6.40
N LEU A 204 4.19 3.17 -6.11
CA LEU A 204 3.99 2.66 -4.76
C LEU A 204 5.05 1.57 -4.51
N LEU A 205 5.96 1.82 -3.58
CA LEU A 205 6.99 0.86 -3.16
C LEU A 205 6.58 0.25 -1.82
N LEU A 206 6.27 -1.03 -1.82
CA LEU A 206 5.84 -1.77 -0.64
C LEU A 206 7.02 -2.57 -0.06
N GLY A 207 7.35 -2.32 1.22
CA GLY A 207 8.44 -3.03 1.91
C GLY A 207 9.85 -2.56 1.55
N CYS A 208 10.00 -1.60 0.66
CA CYS A 208 11.29 -1.03 0.29
C CYS A 208 11.75 -0.03 1.36
N ASP A 209 13.02 -0.06 1.74
CA ASP A 209 13.59 0.94 2.62
C ASP A 209 13.80 2.29 1.92
N GLY A 210 14.01 3.35 2.72
CA GLY A 210 14.13 4.72 2.21
C GLY A 210 15.33 4.92 1.28
N GLU A 211 16.46 4.28 1.53
CA GLU A 211 17.69 4.44 0.72
C GLU A 211 17.54 3.71 -0.62
N ASN A 212 17.06 2.48 -0.62
CA ASN A 212 16.81 1.71 -1.83
C ASN A 212 15.70 2.31 -2.71
N ALA A 213 14.80 3.09 -2.12
CA ALA A 213 13.75 3.79 -2.83
C ALA A 213 14.21 5.10 -3.50
N LEU A 214 15.37 5.67 -3.16
CA LEU A 214 15.83 6.97 -3.67
C LEU A 214 15.74 7.11 -5.20
N PRO A 215 16.13 6.12 -6.02
CA PRO A 215 16.04 6.23 -7.47
C PRO A 215 14.62 6.32 -8.02
N ALA A 216 13.60 6.06 -7.20
CA ALA A 216 12.20 6.14 -7.61
C ALA A 216 11.62 7.57 -7.51
N PHE A 217 12.26 8.46 -6.78
CA PHE A 217 11.73 9.80 -6.56
C PHE A 217 11.94 10.70 -7.76
N ASP A 218 10.95 11.55 -8.00
CA ASP A 218 11.05 12.71 -8.88
C ASP A 218 11.67 13.91 -8.14
N ASP A 219 12.00 14.97 -8.87
CA ASP A 219 12.61 16.21 -8.33
C ASP A 219 11.72 16.91 -7.28
N TYR A 220 10.44 16.59 -7.26
CA TYR A 220 9.46 17.17 -6.32
C TYR A 220 9.19 16.28 -5.11
N GLY A 221 9.70 15.05 -5.08
CA GLY A 221 9.46 14.07 -4.00
C GLY A 221 8.02 13.60 -3.87
N ARG A 222 7.18 13.77 -4.91
CA ARG A 222 5.74 13.48 -4.87
C ARG A 222 5.30 12.38 -5.83
N GLY A 223 6.19 11.87 -6.65
CA GLY A 223 5.91 10.81 -7.63
C GLY A 223 6.04 9.40 -7.06
N THR A 224 6.35 9.25 -5.77
CA THR A 224 6.57 7.96 -5.12
C THR A 224 5.96 7.96 -3.73
N LEU A 225 5.40 6.82 -3.31
CA LEU A 225 4.96 6.53 -1.96
C LEU A 225 5.70 5.30 -1.46
N ILE A 226 6.37 5.40 -0.31
CA ILE A 226 6.97 4.26 0.39
C ILE A 226 5.97 3.75 1.42
N ALA A 227 5.65 2.47 1.34
CA ALA A 227 4.77 1.78 2.27
C ALA A 227 5.60 0.80 3.12
N ASP A 228 5.99 1.25 4.32
CA ASP A 228 6.84 0.47 5.22
C ASP A 228 6.02 -0.53 6.01
N THR A 229 6.30 -1.82 5.82
CA THR A 229 5.61 -2.92 6.47
C THR A 229 5.99 -3.08 7.96
N ALA A 230 7.12 -2.56 8.41
CA ALA A 230 7.53 -2.64 9.81
C ALA A 230 6.66 -1.74 10.71
N LEU A 231 6.17 -0.63 10.18
CA LEU A 231 5.39 0.35 10.93
C LEU A 231 4.05 -0.19 11.46
N GLN A 232 3.53 -1.29 10.92
CA GLN A 232 2.29 -1.90 11.42
C GLN A 232 2.38 -2.47 12.85
N TYR A 233 3.60 -2.63 13.38
CA TYR A 233 3.85 -3.10 14.74
C TYR A 233 4.48 -2.01 15.63
N ALA A 234 4.69 -0.82 15.06
CA ALA A 234 5.33 0.30 15.73
C ALA A 234 4.33 1.12 16.56
N ASP A 235 4.84 1.95 17.44
CA ASP A 235 4.09 3.03 18.08
C ASP A 235 4.21 4.34 17.29
N ALA A 236 3.51 5.37 17.74
CA ALA A 236 3.51 6.68 17.09
C ALA A 236 4.91 7.34 17.07
N ASP A 237 5.72 7.11 18.10
CA ASP A 237 7.06 7.69 18.20
C ASP A 237 8.01 7.08 17.18
N ALA A 238 7.92 5.76 16.97
CA ALA A 238 8.68 5.07 15.92
C ALA A 238 8.26 5.52 14.52
N VAL A 239 6.95 5.70 14.27
CA VAL A 239 6.45 6.27 13.00
C VAL A 239 6.98 7.70 12.79
N GLN A 240 6.96 8.52 13.84
CA GLN A 240 7.50 9.88 13.76
C GLN A 240 9.02 9.89 13.50
N ALA A 241 9.77 8.93 14.08
CA ALA A 241 11.18 8.76 13.80
C ALA A 241 11.44 8.38 12.34
N ALA A 242 10.67 7.43 11.78
CA ALA A 242 10.74 7.04 10.37
C ALA A 242 10.44 8.23 9.43
N VAL A 243 9.43 9.04 9.76
CA VAL A 243 9.12 10.27 8.99
C VAL A 243 10.30 11.24 9.04
N ARG A 244 10.94 11.44 10.19
CA ARG A 244 12.11 12.33 10.32
C ARG A 244 13.30 11.82 9.51
N GLN A 245 13.57 10.52 9.56
CA GLN A 245 14.65 9.90 8.80
C GLN A 245 14.41 10.04 7.29
N LEU A 246 13.22 9.75 6.81
CA LEU A 246 12.90 9.88 5.39
C LEU A 246 12.98 11.34 4.89
N LYS A 247 12.63 12.32 5.72
CA LYS A 247 12.79 13.75 5.39
C LYS A 247 14.23 14.19 5.22
N GLN A 248 15.21 13.47 5.78
CA GLN A 248 16.63 13.72 5.54
C GLN A 248 17.08 13.21 4.17
N LEU A 249 16.41 12.19 3.64
CA LEU A 249 16.74 11.56 2.37
C LEU A 249 15.97 12.18 1.19
N VAL A 250 14.72 12.58 1.41
CA VAL A 250 13.82 13.07 0.35
C VAL A 250 13.20 14.41 0.76
N THR A 251 13.43 15.42 -0.08
CA THR A 251 12.76 16.72 0.04
C THR A 251 11.44 16.68 -0.73
N VAL A 252 10.34 17.03 -0.08
CA VAL A 252 9.01 17.16 -0.70
C VAL A 252 8.69 18.65 -0.88
N LEU A 253 8.54 19.07 -2.15
CA LEU A 253 8.26 20.44 -2.59
C LEU A 253 6.77 20.70 -2.85
#